data_416cf035bfc9f6ede5932a81bbddc145
#
_entry.id   416cf035bfc9f6ede5932a81bbddc145
#
_cell.length_a   1.000
_cell.length_b   1.000
_cell.length_c   1.000
_cell.angle_alpha   90.00
_cell.angle_beta   90.00
_cell.angle_gamma   90.00
#
_symmetry.space_group_name_H-M   'P 1'
#
loop_
_entity.id
_entity.type
_entity.pdbx_description
1 polymer ?
#
loop_
_entity_poly.entity_id
_entity_poly.type
_entity_poly.pdbx_seq_one_letter_code
_entity_poly.pdbx_strand_id
1 'polypeptide(L)'
;MSFGIDELRGLVARHGDVARIVVTHVRGSAPRGVGTSMVVFEGGQVGTIGGGALEFQMTEAARAMIREGVARRDLSIALGPALGQCCGGAVRLLIERFDAATLPDAGAVFARPVAGAAEMPLSVRRRLAEMRNGTVDPAPALIDGWFIEAMQTTRTPIWIYGAGHVGRAIVAMLAPLPDLDITWVDTAADRFPSEVPHGVRPLVVPAPQNAVQLAPENARHLILTYSHEMDLALCHAALCHSFAFAGVIGSATKWARFRSRLAALGHRHEVIDTLTCPIGDPNLGKHPQAIAVGVVAQLLSSPDTSHQRREIRA
;
A
#
# COMPACT_ATOMS: atom_id res chain seq x y z
N MET A 1 6.85 4.57 3.01
CA MET A 1 7.15 3.15 2.76
C MET A 1 7.53 2.57 4.11
N SER A 2 6.87 1.54 4.59
CA SER A 2 7.23 0.78 5.78
C SER A 2 7.60 -0.63 5.35
N PHE A 3 8.62 -1.23 5.98
CA PHE A 3 9.01 -2.61 5.67
C PHE A 3 8.23 -3.58 6.56
N GLY A 4 7.56 -4.53 5.94
CA GLY A 4 6.97 -5.66 6.64
C GLY A 4 8.02 -6.67 7.10
N ILE A 5 7.60 -7.57 8.02
CA ILE A 5 8.51 -8.58 8.56
C ILE A 5 9.07 -9.51 7.48
N ASP A 6 8.27 -9.88 6.49
CA ASP A 6 8.71 -10.79 5.42
C ASP A 6 9.72 -10.14 4.47
N GLU A 7 9.56 -8.82 4.19
CA GLU A 7 10.53 -8.06 3.42
C GLU A 7 11.86 -7.94 4.18
N LEU A 8 11.79 -7.62 5.48
CA LEU A 8 12.98 -7.53 6.34
C LEU A 8 13.68 -8.89 6.44
N ARG A 9 12.93 -9.98 6.61
CA ARG A 9 13.47 -11.36 6.62
C ARG A 9 14.15 -11.71 5.30
N GLY A 10 13.53 -11.32 4.16
CA GLY A 10 14.11 -11.51 2.84
C GLY A 10 15.42 -10.73 2.63
N LEU A 11 15.54 -9.53 3.20
CA LEU A 11 16.77 -8.74 3.15
C LEU A 11 17.86 -9.37 4.02
N VAL A 12 17.53 -9.79 5.25
CA VAL A 12 18.48 -10.49 6.13
C VAL A 12 18.97 -11.80 5.50
N ALA A 13 18.09 -12.58 4.88
CA ALA A 13 18.48 -13.83 4.22
C ALA A 13 19.44 -13.60 3.04
N ARG A 14 19.35 -12.48 2.33
CA ARG A 14 20.19 -12.16 1.17
C ARG A 14 21.50 -11.46 1.54
N HIS A 15 21.48 -10.62 2.56
CA HIS A 15 22.58 -9.70 2.85
C HIS A 15 23.24 -9.93 4.21
N GLY A 16 22.70 -10.85 5.04
CA GLY A 16 23.17 -11.03 6.40
C GLY A 16 22.69 -9.89 7.31
N ASP A 17 23.62 -9.24 7.99
CA ASP A 17 23.31 -8.10 8.86
C ASP A 17 22.75 -6.92 8.07
N VAL A 18 21.63 -6.40 8.53
CA VAL A 18 21.00 -5.19 7.98
C VAL A 18 20.69 -4.20 9.09
N ALA A 19 20.63 -2.92 8.78
CA ALA A 19 20.18 -1.88 9.70
C ALA A 19 18.94 -1.19 9.13
N ARG A 20 17.82 -1.26 9.86
CA ARG A 20 16.58 -0.56 9.52
C ARG A 20 16.57 0.78 10.22
N ILE A 21 16.30 1.84 9.47
CA ILE A 21 16.11 3.20 9.96
C ILE A 21 14.63 3.53 9.82
N VAL A 22 13.98 3.92 10.92
CA VAL A 22 12.56 4.27 10.92
C VAL A 22 12.32 5.64 11.53
N VAL A 23 11.43 6.43 10.95
CA VAL A 23 10.95 7.71 11.49
C VAL A 23 9.99 7.41 12.63
N THR A 24 10.36 7.71 13.87
CA THR A 24 9.55 7.44 15.06
C THR A 24 8.73 8.64 15.51
N HIS A 25 9.18 9.86 15.20
CA HIS A 25 8.46 11.09 15.52
C HIS A 25 8.81 12.20 14.53
N VAL A 26 7.84 13.08 14.27
CA VAL A 26 8.00 14.25 13.41
C VAL A 26 7.46 15.50 14.14
N ARG A 27 8.21 16.59 14.10
CA ARG A 27 7.81 17.89 14.60
C ARG A 27 7.97 18.93 13.47
N GLY A 28 6.89 19.64 13.16
CA GLY A 28 6.88 20.60 12.05
C GLY A 28 6.89 19.91 10.68
N SER A 29 7.40 20.58 9.66
CA SER A 29 7.45 20.06 8.30
C SER A 29 8.61 19.08 8.12
N ALA A 30 8.31 17.88 7.65
CA ALA A 30 9.30 16.86 7.33
C ALA A 30 8.96 16.16 6.00
N PRO A 31 9.95 15.64 5.27
CA PRO A 31 9.72 15.03 3.96
C PRO A 31 8.95 13.70 4.05
N ARG A 32 8.95 13.05 5.21
CA ARG A 32 8.27 11.76 5.43
C ARG A 32 7.62 11.70 6.81
N GLY A 33 6.53 10.95 6.90
CA GLY A 33 5.78 10.73 8.13
C GLY A 33 6.35 9.61 9.01
N VAL A 34 5.77 9.49 10.22
CA VAL A 34 6.07 8.43 11.19
C VAL A 34 5.82 7.04 10.57
N GLY A 35 6.68 6.08 10.86
CA GLY A 35 6.65 4.72 10.30
C GLY A 35 7.38 4.58 8.96
N THR A 36 7.69 5.67 8.27
CA THR A 36 8.53 5.58 7.06
C THR A 36 9.91 5.05 7.41
N SER A 37 10.39 4.08 6.64
CA SER A 37 11.67 3.44 6.92
C SER A 37 12.46 3.12 5.66
N MET A 38 13.75 2.92 5.85
CA MET A 38 14.69 2.35 4.88
C MET A 38 15.54 1.29 5.54
N VAL A 39 16.05 0.36 4.76
CA VAL A 39 16.95 -0.69 5.23
C VAL A 39 18.30 -0.56 4.51
N VAL A 40 19.38 -0.54 5.28
CA VAL A 40 20.75 -0.42 4.83
C VAL A 40 21.47 -1.74 5.06
N PHE A 41 22.30 -2.15 4.11
CA PHE A 41 23.19 -3.30 4.18
C PHE A 41 24.55 -2.96 3.55
N GLU A 42 25.52 -3.83 3.61
CA GLU A 42 26.91 -3.51 3.20
C GLU A 42 27.01 -2.99 1.76
N GLY A 43 26.29 -3.58 0.83
CA GLY A 43 26.35 -3.23 -0.60
C GLY A 43 25.31 -2.22 -1.09
N GLY A 44 24.41 -1.72 -0.21
CA GLY A 44 23.35 -0.83 -0.67
C GLY A 44 22.27 -0.47 0.35
N GLN A 45 21.15 -0.02 -0.16
CA GLN A 45 19.96 0.30 0.65
C GLN A 45 18.67 0.08 -0.15
N VAL A 46 17.57 -0.12 0.56
CA VAL A 46 16.21 -0.20 0.00
C VAL A 46 15.28 0.71 0.79
N GLY A 47 14.36 1.37 0.10
CA GLY A 47 13.46 2.37 0.71
C GLY A 47 14.12 3.75 0.85
N THR A 48 13.42 4.67 1.53
CA THR A 48 13.87 6.05 1.72
C THR A 48 13.19 6.68 2.93
N ILE A 49 13.91 7.54 3.64
CA ILE A 49 13.40 8.38 4.73
C ILE A 49 13.25 9.85 4.32
N GLY A 50 13.38 10.16 3.02
CA GLY A 50 13.17 11.49 2.48
C GLY A 50 14.29 12.02 1.59
N GLY A 51 15.37 11.26 1.45
CA GLY A 51 16.50 11.60 0.55
C GLY A 51 17.45 12.68 1.08
N GLY A 52 18.40 13.07 0.21
CA GLY A 52 19.35 14.14 0.48
C GLY A 52 20.36 13.83 1.59
N ALA A 53 20.87 14.91 2.23
CA ALA A 53 21.92 14.82 3.25
C ALA A 53 21.50 13.99 4.47
N LEU A 54 20.22 14.04 4.87
CA LEU A 54 19.72 13.22 5.97
C LEU A 54 19.89 11.73 5.70
N GLU A 55 19.44 11.29 4.55
CA GLU A 55 19.51 9.88 4.17
C GLU A 55 20.95 9.41 4.05
N PHE A 56 21.83 10.22 3.46
CA PHE A 56 23.25 9.93 3.37
C PHE A 56 23.90 9.75 4.76
N GLN A 57 23.68 10.71 5.68
CA GLN A 57 24.21 10.61 7.04
C GLN A 57 23.71 9.38 7.79
N MET A 58 22.43 9.06 7.64
CA MET A 58 21.82 7.91 8.29
C MET A 58 22.32 6.59 7.70
N THR A 59 22.58 6.54 6.40
CA THR A 59 23.17 5.38 5.74
C THR A 59 24.56 5.09 6.29
N GLU A 60 25.38 6.11 6.44
CA GLU A 60 26.72 5.94 7.03
C GLU A 60 26.67 5.54 8.52
N ALA A 61 25.76 6.14 9.29
CA ALA A 61 25.54 5.75 10.68
C ALA A 61 25.08 4.28 10.80
N ALA A 62 24.18 3.85 9.93
CA ALA A 62 23.69 2.47 9.88
C ALA A 62 24.82 1.47 9.52
N ARG A 63 25.63 1.79 8.53
CA ARG A 63 26.79 0.97 8.16
C ARG A 63 27.80 0.86 9.30
N ALA A 64 28.06 1.97 10.01
CA ALA A 64 28.92 1.95 11.19
C ALA A 64 28.36 1.01 12.27
N MET A 65 27.06 1.10 12.56
CA MET A 65 26.39 0.22 13.53
C MET A 65 26.49 -1.26 13.16
N ILE A 66 26.33 -1.61 11.87
CA ILE A 66 26.52 -3.00 11.40
C ILE A 66 27.92 -3.48 11.71
N ARG A 67 28.96 -2.69 11.35
CA ARG A 67 30.37 -3.05 11.60
C ARG A 67 30.74 -3.15 13.07
N GLU A 68 30.17 -2.27 13.91
CA GLU A 68 30.42 -2.20 15.35
C GLU A 68 29.57 -3.20 16.15
N GLY A 69 28.61 -3.86 15.54
CA GLY A 69 27.69 -4.77 16.20
C GLY A 69 26.69 -4.06 17.15
N VAL A 70 26.49 -2.75 16.98
CA VAL A 70 25.57 -1.98 17.83
C VAL A 70 24.14 -2.32 17.46
N ALA A 71 23.36 -2.78 18.46
CA ALA A 71 22.00 -3.27 18.22
C ALA A 71 20.99 -2.16 17.89
N ARG A 72 21.13 -0.99 18.54
CA ARG A 72 20.13 0.10 18.40
C ARG A 72 20.75 1.46 18.66
N ARG A 73 20.24 2.49 17.94
CA ARG A 73 20.58 3.90 18.15
C ARG A 73 19.36 4.79 17.89
N ASP A 74 19.09 5.69 18.82
CA ASP A 74 18.04 6.71 18.72
C ASP A 74 18.67 8.08 18.45
N LEU A 75 18.15 8.81 17.48
CA LEU A 75 18.71 10.08 17.01
C LEU A 75 17.59 11.11 16.80
N SER A 76 17.79 12.31 17.31
CA SER A 76 16.94 13.48 17.02
C SER A 76 17.67 14.44 16.12
N ILE A 77 17.11 14.75 14.96
CA ILE A 77 17.77 15.55 13.92
C ILE A 77 16.88 16.72 13.53
N ALA A 78 17.43 17.93 13.60
CA ALA A 78 16.77 19.12 13.10
C ALA A 78 16.96 19.22 11.58
N LEU A 79 15.86 19.38 10.84
CA LEU A 79 15.82 19.53 9.39
C LEU A 79 15.98 21.03 9.06
N GLY A 80 17.21 21.49 8.92
CA GLY A 80 17.51 22.89 8.73
C GLY A 80 18.70 23.11 7.77
N PRO A 81 19.21 24.35 7.71
CA PRO A 81 20.28 24.73 6.80
C PRO A 81 21.54 23.88 6.90
N ALA A 82 21.85 23.32 8.09
CA ALA A 82 22.97 22.42 8.31
C ALA A 82 22.88 21.13 7.46
N LEU A 83 21.68 20.74 7.05
CA LEU A 83 21.42 19.59 6.14
C LEU A 83 21.06 20.06 4.72
N GLY A 84 21.24 21.34 4.40
CA GLY A 84 20.81 21.91 3.12
C GLY A 84 19.31 21.82 2.88
N GLN A 85 18.50 21.72 3.94
CA GLN A 85 17.04 21.56 3.85
C GLN A 85 16.31 22.81 4.30
N CYS A 86 15.23 23.15 3.58
CA CYS A 86 14.36 24.29 3.89
C CYS A 86 13.14 23.91 4.75
N CYS A 87 12.99 22.66 5.15
CA CYS A 87 11.78 22.15 5.79
C CYS A 87 11.53 22.68 7.20
N GLY A 88 12.57 23.08 7.95
CA GLY A 88 12.46 23.74 9.27
C GLY A 88 11.86 22.87 10.40
N GLY A 89 11.60 21.59 10.16
CA GLY A 89 11.09 20.64 11.15
C GLY A 89 12.19 19.86 11.87
N ALA A 90 11.79 18.84 12.61
CA ALA A 90 12.72 17.88 13.23
C ALA A 90 12.13 16.45 13.14
N VAL A 91 13.00 15.48 12.99
CA VAL A 91 12.65 14.06 12.99
C VAL A 91 13.39 13.33 14.08
N ARG A 92 12.74 12.33 14.66
CA ARG A 92 13.40 11.33 15.51
C ARG A 92 13.46 10.04 14.75
N LEU A 93 14.65 9.46 14.68
CA LEU A 93 14.98 8.27 13.93
C LEU A 93 15.48 7.18 14.85
N LEU A 94 14.98 5.97 14.68
CA LEU A 94 15.48 4.78 15.33
C LEU A 94 16.23 3.94 14.30
N ILE A 95 17.48 3.65 14.55
CA ILE A 95 18.29 2.69 13.77
C ILE A 95 18.35 1.40 14.56
N GLU A 96 17.99 0.28 13.94
CA GLU A 96 17.96 -1.05 14.56
C GLU A 96 18.70 -2.04 13.65
N ARG A 97 19.69 -2.75 14.18
CA ARG A 97 20.38 -3.84 13.49
C ARG A 97 19.56 -5.12 13.63
N PHE A 98 19.41 -5.83 12.53
CA PHE A 98 18.80 -7.14 12.47
C PHE A 98 19.71 -8.15 11.77
N ASP A 99 19.72 -9.34 12.32
CA ASP A 99 20.29 -10.55 11.76
C ASP A 99 19.28 -11.71 11.91
N ALA A 100 19.62 -12.92 11.51
CA ALA A 100 18.73 -14.06 11.58
C ALA A 100 18.23 -14.40 13.01
N ALA A 101 18.99 -14.04 14.04
CA ALA A 101 18.66 -14.31 15.44
C ALA A 101 17.82 -13.18 16.10
N THR A 102 17.90 -11.96 15.55
CA THR A 102 17.29 -10.76 16.15
C THR A 102 16.05 -10.27 15.43
N LEU A 103 15.66 -10.92 14.31
CA LEU A 103 14.40 -10.63 13.63
C LEU A 103 13.23 -10.78 14.59
N PRO A 104 12.28 -9.82 14.61
CA PRO A 104 11.07 -9.97 15.40
C PRO A 104 10.23 -11.17 14.93
N ASP A 105 9.47 -11.76 15.84
CA ASP A 105 8.51 -12.79 15.49
C ASP A 105 7.48 -12.26 14.47
N ALA A 106 6.89 -13.18 13.70
CA ALA A 106 5.87 -12.87 12.69
C ALA A 106 4.54 -12.34 13.29
N GLY A 107 4.60 -11.73 14.46
CA GLY A 107 3.46 -11.10 15.11
C GLY A 107 2.99 -9.85 14.38
N ALA A 108 1.70 -9.56 14.51
CA ALA A 108 1.06 -8.44 13.81
C ALA A 108 1.60 -7.06 14.26
N VAL A 109 2.12 -6.95 15.48
CA VAL A 109 2.55 -5.66 16.06
C VAL A 109 3.90 -5.82 16.76
N PHE A 110 4.84 -4.93 16.43
CA PHE A 110 6.17 -4.84 17.01
C PHE A 110 6.28 -3.61 17.92
N ALA A 111 6.46 -3.84 19.22
CA ALA A 111 6.66 -2.79 20.21
C ALA A 111 8.03 -2.94 20.87
N ARG A 112 8.80 -1.85 20.93
CA ARG A 112 10.14 -1.84 21.55
C ARG A 112 10.49 -0.49 22.13
N PRO A 113 11.34 -0.45 23.18
CA PRO A 113 11.81 0.80 23.75
C PRO A 113 12.74 1.50 22.75
N VAL A 114 12.54 2.80 22.56
CA VAL A 114 13.42 3.69 21.79
C VAL A 114 14.42 4.35 22.73
N ALA A 115 13.91 4.84 23.87
CA ALA A 115 14.70 5.39 24.97
C ALA A 115 13.97 5.14 26.28
N GLY A 116 14.70 4.99 27.38
CA GLY A 116 14.13 4.87 28.73
C GLY A 116 14.05 3.44 29.27
N ALA A 117 13.10 3.20 30.16
CA ALA A 117 13.00 1.98 30.95
C ALA A 117 12.75 0.73 30.10
N ALA A 118 13.37 -0.38 30.53
CA ALA A 118 13.19 -1.70 29.92
C ALA A 118 11.76 -2.25 30.11
N GLU A 119 11.05 -1.80 31.14
CA GLU A 119 9.67 -2.22 31.42
C GLU A 119 8.68 -1.48 30.53
N MET A 120 7.78 -2.25 29.92
CA MET A 120 6.73 -1.71 29.07
C MET A 120 5.69 -0.95 29.89
N PRO A 121 5.47 0.38 29.62
CA PRO A 121 4.45 1.18 30.29
C PRO A 121 3.03 0.64 30.11
N LEU A 122 2.14 0.98 31.02
CA LEU A 122 0.73 0.58 30.95
C LEU A 122 0.02 1.15 29.71
N SER A 123 0.34 2.38 29.32
CA SER A 123 -0.13 3.03 28.09
C SER A 123 0.17 2.21 26.84
N VAL A 124 1.38 1.66 26.74
CA VAL A 124 1.83 0.80 25.63
C VAL A 124 1.05 -0.53 25.65
N ARG A 125 0.94 -1.17 26.84
CA ARG A 125 0.17 -2.42 26.99
C ARG A 125 -1.29 -2.24 26.57
N ARG A 126 -1.91 -1.12 26.98
CA ARG A 126 -3.28 -0.77 26.61
C ARG A 126 -3.41 -0.59 25.09
N ARG A 127 -2.51 0.19 24.48
CA ARG A 127 -2.50 0.40 23.02
C ARG A 127 -2.37 -0.91 22.24
N LEU A 128 -1.49 -1.82 22.68
CA LEU A 128 -1.32 -3.14 22.08
C LEU A 128 -2.58 -4.01 22.21
N ALA A 129 -3.30 -3.91 23.33
CA ALA A 129 -4.58 -4.60 23.49
C ALA A 129 -5.66 -4.04 22.56
N GLU A 130 -5.78 -2.72 22.44
CA GLU A 130 -6.70 -2.03 21.54
C GLU A 130 -6.44 -2.40 20.07
N MET A 131 -5.17 -2.45 19.65
CA MET A 131 -4.78 -2.87 18.30
C MET A 131 -5.14 -4.34 18.03
N ARG A 132 -4.90 -5.24 18.99
CA ARG A 132 -5.27 -6.67 18.84
C ARG A 132 -6.77 -6.88 18.74
N ASN A 133 -7.55 -6.10 19.44
CA ASN A 133 -9.02 -6.17 19.43
C ASN A 133 -9.66 -5.43 18.23
N GLY A 134 -8.85 -4.81 17.36
CA GLY A 134 -9.33 -4.06 16.20
C GLY A 134 -10.09 -2.76 16.55
N THR A 135 -9.98 -2.29 17.80
CA THR A 135 -10.65 -1.05 18.25
C THR A 135 -9.90 0.20 17.84
N VAL A 136 -8.63 0.07 17.47
CA VAL A 136 -7.78 1.18 17.04
C VAL A 136 -6.91 0.75 15.86
N ASP A 137 -6.76 1.65 14.90
CA ASP A 137 -5.90 1.47 13.75
C ASP A 137 -4.44 1.17 14.18
N PRO A 138 -3.76 0.18 13.56
CA PRO A 138 -2.37 -0.16 13.83
C PRO A 138 -1.35 0.87 13.32
N ALA A 139 -1.70 2.14 13.26
CA ALA A 139 -0.79 3.22 12.86
C ALA A 139 0.45 3.28 13.76
N PRO A 140 1.65 3.50 13.17
CA PRO A 140 2.88 3.64 13.93
C PRO A 140 2.81 4.79 14.93
N ALA A 141 3.27 4.56 16.16
CA ALA A 141 3.22 5.56 17.23
C ALA A 141 4.41 5.43 18.19
N LEU A 142 4.90 6.58 18.67
CA LEU A 142 5.84 6.68 19.78
C LEU A 142 5.07 7.05 21.05
N ILE A 143 5.01 6.14 22.02
CA ILE A 143 4.26 6.30 23.28
C ILE A 143 5.20 6.01 24.45
N ASP A 144 5.37 6.96 25.35
CA ASP A 144 6.18 6.83 26.58
C ASP A 144 7.56 6.19 26.33
N GLY A 145 8.24 6.60 25.26
CA GLY A 145 9.57 6.10 24.90
C GLY A 145 9.57 4.73 24.22
N TRP A 146 8.40 4.18 23.87
CA TRP A 146 8.25 2.96 23.10
C TRP A 146 7.70 3.25 21.71
N PHE A 147 8.30 2.64 20.70
CA PHE A 147 7.77 2.70 19.34
C PHE A 147 6.99 1.43 19.01
N ILE A 148 5.76 1.63 18.57
CA ILE A 148 4.81 0.58 18.22
C ILE A 148 4.51 0.72 16.75
N GLU A 149 4.57 -0.38 16.00
CA GLU A 149 4.16 -0.41 14.59
C GLU A 149 3.64 -1.79 14.18
N ALA A 150 2.77 -1.84 13.19
CA ALA A 150 2.42 -3.08 12.53
C ALA A 150 3.56 -3.52 11.61
N MET A 151 4.01 -4.76 11.77
CA MET A 151 5.02 -5.38 10.90
C MET A 151 4.39 -6.21 9.79
N GLN A 152 3.07 -6.37 9.81
CA GLN A 152 2.31 -6.89 8.67
C GLN A 152 1.87 -5.70 7.82
N THR A 153 2.34 -5.62 6.61
CA THR A 153 1.80 -4.68 5.63
C THR A 153 0.45 -5.22 5.18
N THR A 154 -0.62 -4.60 5.67
CA THR A 154 -1.95 -4.83 5.10
C THR A 154 -1.96 -4.22 3.70
N ARG A 155 -1.67 -5.03 2.69
CA ARG A 155 -1.69 -4.55 1.31
C ARG A 155 -3.13 -4.40 0.85
N THR A 156 -3.42 -3.29 0.18
CA THR A 156 -4.73 -3.07 -0.44
C THR A 156 -4.89 -3.98 -1.66
N PRO A 157 -5.86 -4.89 -1.68
CA PRO A 157 -6.06 -5.78 -2.82
C PRO A 157 -6.65 -5.00 -4.00
N ILE A 158 -5.92 -4.98 -5.12
CA ILE A 158 -6.31 -4.35 -6.37
C ILE A 158 -6.54 -5.44 -7.41
N TRP A 159 -7.73 -5.50 -7.98
CA TRP A 159 -8.11 -6.44 -9.03
C TRP A 159 -8.31 -5.68 -10.34
N ILE A 160 -7.48 -5.95 -11.33
CA ILE A 160 -7.47 -5.26 -12.63
C ILE A 160 -7.93 -6.25 -13.70
N TYR A 161 -9.05 -5.96 -14.34
CA TYR A 161 -9.65 -6.80 -15.37
C TYR A 161 -9.38 -6.20 -16.75
N GLY A 162 -8.49 -6.83 -17.50
CA GLY A 162 -8.06 -6.46 -18.83
C GLY A 162 -6.55 -6.16 -18.95
N ALA A 163 -5.85 -6.91 -19.80
CA ALA A 163 -4.42 -6.78 -20.06
C ALA A 163 -4.12 -6.05 -21.41
N GLY A 164 -5.05 -5.19 -21.83
CA GLY A 164 -4.86 -4.29 -22.96
C GLY A 164 -3.94 -3.11 -22.62
N HIS A 165 -3.78 -2.17 -23.56
CA HIS A 165 -2.85 -1.04 -23.41
C HIS A 165 -3.07 -0.21 -22.13
N VAL A 166 -4.33 0.05 -21.78
CA VAL A 166 -4.66 0.81 -20.56
C VAL A 166 -4.35 -0.01 -19.29
N GLY A 167 -4.70 -1.29 -19.28
CA GLY A 167 -4.38 -2.19 -18.16
C GLY A 167 -2.88 -2.29 -17.92
N ARG A 168 -2.10 -2.45 -18.98
CA ARG A 168 -0.62 -2.45 -18.90
C ARG A 168 -0.06 -1.14 -18.34
N ALA A 169 -0.61 0.01 -18.77
CA ALA A 169 -0.20 1.31 -18.26
C ALA A 169 -0.54 1.50 -16.77
N ILE A 170 -1.73 1.08 -16.35
CA ILE A 170 -2.15 1.12 -14.93
C ILE A 170 -1.27 0.21 -14.08
N VAL A 171 -1.06 -1.03 -14.51
CA VAL A 171 -0.21 -2.00 -13.77
C VAL A 171 1.21 -1.49 -13.64
N ALA A 172 1.80 -0.92 -14.71
CA ALA A 172 3.14 -0.36 -14.66
C ALA A 172 3.29 0.79 -13.64
N MET A 173 2.23 1.58 -13.43
CA MET A 173 2.23 2.66 -12.43
C MET A 173 1.96 2.16 -10.99
N LEU A 174 1.14 1.13 -10.83
CA LEU A 174 0.76 0.61 -9.50
C LEU A 174 1.77 -0.40 -8.94
N ALA A 175 2.41 -1.21 -9.79
CA ALA A 175 3.32 -2.27 -9.36
C ALA A 175 4.50 -1.81 -8.48
N PRO A 176 5.08 -0.60 -8.67
CA PRO A 176 6.12 -0.09 -7.78
C PRO A 176 5.62 0.35 -6.40
N LEU A 177 4.29 0.44 -6.17
CA LEU A 177 3.72 0.88 -4.90
C LEU A 177 3.68 -0.31 -3.91
N PRO A 178 4.35 -0.21 -2.76
CA PRO A 178 4.55 -1.35 -1.86
C PRO A 178 3.29 -1.81 -1.13
N ASP A 179 2.33 -0.88 -0.95
CA ASP A 179 1.13 -1.12 -0.14
C ASP A 179 -0.03 -1.72 -0.96
N LEU A 180 0.24 -2.22 -2.17
CA LEU A 180 -0.75 -2.82 -3.06
C LEU A 180 -0.47 -4.31 -3.28
N ASP A 181 -1.53 -5.11 -3.30
CA ASP A 181 -1.54 -6.51 -3.71
C ASP A 181 -2.33 -6.64 -5.02
N ILE A 182 -1.62 -6.73 -6.15
CA ILE A 182 -2.21 -6.61 -7.47
C ILE A 182 -2.49 -8.00 -8.07
N THR A 183 -3.77 -8.29 -8.33
CA THR A 183 -4.20 -9.41 -9.17
C THR A 183 -4.66 -8.87 -10.52
N TRP A 184 -4.02 -9.33 -11.59
CA TRP A 184 -4.29 -8.89 -12.95
C TRP A 184 -4.97 -9.98 -13.75
N VAL A 185 -6.21 -9.76 -14.14
CA VAL A 185 -7.11 -10.76 -14.72
C VAL A 185 -7.32 -10.52 -16.21
N ASP A 186 -7.17 -11.54 -17.03
CA ASP A 186 -7.64 -11.55 -18.44
C ASP A 186 -8.05 -12.96 -18.87
N THR A 187 -8.59 -13.09 -20.08
CA THR A 187 -9.20 -14.31 -20.61
C THR A 187 -8.19 -15.36 -21.09
N ALA A 188 -6.97 -14.96 -21.45
CA ALA A 188 -5.95 -15.85 -22.00
C ALA A 188 -4.54 -15.37 -21.60
N ALA A 189 -3.59 -16.30 -21.57
CA ALA A 189 -2.21 -16.03 -21.13
C ALA A 189 -1.45 -15.09 -22.09
N ASP A 190 -1.69 -15.19 -23.38
CA ASP A 190 -1.07 -14.36 -24.43
C ASP A 190 -1.53 -12.90 -24.42
N ARG A 191 -2.57 -12.59 -23.66
CA ARG A 191 -3.02 -11.21 -23.42
C ARG A 191 -2.05 -10.41 -22.57
N PHE A 192 -1.36 -11.07 -21.64
CA PHE A 192 -0.38 -10.44 -20.79
C PHE A 192 0.92 -10.12 -21.53
N PRO A 193 1.72 -9.14 -21.08
CA PRO A 193 3.06 -8.96 -21.62
C PRO A 193 3.95 -10.16 -21.27
N SER A 194 5.02 -10.36 -22.04
CA SER A 194 6.02 -11.41 -21.78
C SER A 194 6.67 -11.29 -20.39
N GLU A 195 6.80 -10.07 -19.89
CA GLU A 195 7.31 -9.77 -18.56
C GLU A 195 6.21 -9.10 -17.74
N VAL A 196 5.71 -9.80 -16.73
CA VAL A 196 4.78 -9.26 -15.75
C VAL A 196 5.61 -8.60 -14.64
N PRO A 197 5.28 -7.36 -14.22
CA PRO A 197 6.01 -6.69 -13.15
C PRO A 197 6.07 -7.51 -11.86
N HIS A 198 7.20 -7.45 -11.17
CA HIS A 198 7.37 -8.15 -9.90
C HIS A 198 6.27 -7.75 -8.89
N GLY A 199 5.73 -8.74 -8.17
CA GLY A 199 4.67 -8.53 -7.18
C GLY A 199 3.26 -8.45 -7.77
N VAL A 200 3.10 -8.51 -9.09
CA VAL A 200 1.80 -8.61 -9.78
C VAL A 200 1.48 -10.08 -10.06
N ARG A 201 0.27 -10.52 -9.70
CA ARG A 201 -0.21 -11.89 -9.96
C ARG A 201 -1.10 -11.93 -11.19
N PRO A 202 -0.64 -12.45 -12.34
CA PRO A 202 -1.51 -12.68 -13.47
C PRO A 202 -2.47 -13.85 -13.17
N LEU A 203 -3.73 -13.66 -13.53
CA LEU A 203 -4.78 -14.67 -13.37
C LEU A 203 -5.55 -14.81 -14.69
N VAL A 204 -5.41 -15.98 -15.31
CA VAL A 204 -6.13 -16.34 -16.55
C VAL A 204 -7.46 -16.97 -16.20
N VAL A 205 -8.57 -16.33 -16.61
CA VAL A 205 -9.92 -16.84 -16.36
C VAL A 205 -10.77 -16.63 -17.61
N PRO A 206 -11.21 -17.68 -18.30
CA PRO A 206 -12.00 -17.56 -19.55
C PRO A 206 -13.27 -16.69 -19.39
N ALA A 207 -13.85 -16.67 -18.20
CA ALA A 207 -14.99 -15.84 -17.84
C ALA A 207 -14.60 -14.93 -16.65
N PRO A 208 -14.01 -13.73 -16.89
CA PRO A 208 -13.42 -12.88 -15.83
C PRO A 208 -14.37 -12.50 -14.69
N GLN A 209 -15.68 -12.45 -14.92
CA GLN A 209 -16.68 -12.20 -13.88
C GLN A 209 -16.65 -13.26 -12.77
N ASN A 210 -16.23 -14.50 -13.07
CA ASN A 210 -16.11 -15.56 -12.06
C ASN A 210 -14.92 -15.32 -11.10
N ALA A 211 -13.95 -14.53 -11.51
CA ALA A 211 -12.81 -14.17 -10.67
C ALA A 211 -13.19 -13.20 -9.55
N VAL A 212 -14.30 -12.47 -9.68
CA VAL A 212 -14.74 -11.50 -8.67
C VAL A 212 -14.97 -12.17 -7.30
N GLN A 213 -15.49 -13.40 -7.29
CA GLN A 213 -15.73 -14.16 -6.06
C GLN A 213 -14.45 -14.60 -5.33
N LEU A 214 -13.31 -14.58 -6.02
CA LEU A 214 -12.00 -14.89 -5.42
C LEU A 214 -11.36 -13.68 -4.76
N ALA A 215 -11.90 -12.49 -5.01
CA ALA A 215 -11.38 -11.24 -4.46
C ALA A 215 -11.78 -11.10 -2.99
N PRO A 216 -10.90 -10.55 -2.14
CA PRO A 216 -11.27 -10.15 -0.79
C PRO A 216 -12.44 -9.14 -0.79
N GLU A 217 -13.27 -9.15 0.24
CA GLU A 217 -14.43 -8.25 0.36
C GLU A 217 -14.07 -6.75 0.35
N ASN A 218 -12.83 -6.42 0.69
CA ASN A 218 -12.29 -5.06 0.65
C ASN A 218 -11.46 -4.78 -0.62
N ALA A 219 -11.58 -5.63 -1.64
CA ALA A 219 -10.85 -5.41 -2.89
C ALA A 219 -11.32 -4.15 -3.63
N ARG A 220 -10.40 -3.58 -4.39
CA ARG A 220 -10.68 -2.48 -5.33
C ARG A 220 -10.62 -3.03 -6.76
N HIS A 221 -11.74 -2.98 -7.46
CA HIS A 221 -11.88 -3.53 -8.82
C HIS A 221 -11.76 -2.45 -9.89
N LEU A 222 -10.86 -2.64 -10.85
CA LEU A 222 -10.67 -1.79 -12.02
C LEU A 222 -11.08 -2.58 -13.28
N ILE A 223 -12.22 -2.21 -13.87
CA ILE A 223 -12.85 -2.93 -14.99
C ILE A 223 -12.57 -2.18 -16.29
N LEU A 224 -11.78 -2.81 -17.17
CA LEU A 224 -11.29 -2.20 -18.41
C LEU A 224 -11.00 -3.25 -19.50
N THR A 225 -11.93 -4.20 -19.67
CA THR A 225 -11.78 -5.24 -20.70
C THR A 225 -12.00 -4.70 -22.11
N TYR A 226 -11.71 -5.53 -23.09
CA TYR A 226 -11.97 -5.19 -24.51
C TYR A 226 -13.45 -5.36 -24.93
N SER A 227 -14.30 -5.88 -24.05
CA SER A 227 -15.71 -6.18 -24.34
C SER A 227 -16.65 -5.47 -23.39
N HIS A 228 -17.60 -4.71 -23.93
CA HIS A 228 -18.67 -4.10 -23.12
C HIS A 228 -19.54 -5.14 -22.41
N GLU A 229 -19.70 -6.33 -22.99
CA GLU A 229 -20.46 -7.42 -22.39
C GLU A 229 -19.77 -7.98 -21.16
N MET A 230 -18.45 -8.22 -21.26
CA MET A 230 -17.63 -8.63 -20.13
C MET A 230 -17.58 -7.56 -19.04
N ASP A 231 -17.43 -6.29 -19.42
CA ASP A 231 -17.45 -5.19 -18.44
C ASP A 231 -18.79 -5.15 -17.69
N LEU A 232 -19.92 -5.35 -18.38
CA LEU A 232 -21.24 -5.40 -17.74
C LEU A 232 -21.36 -6.62 -16.80
N ALA A 233 -20.91 -7.79 -17.23
CA ALA A 233 -20.92 -9.00 -16.41
C ALA A 233 -20.04 -8.85 -15.16
N LEU A 234 -18.89 -8.20 -15.28
CA LEU A 234 -18.01 -7.85 -14.15
C LEU A 234 -18.68 -6.87 -13.20
N CYS A 235 -19.35 -5.83 -13.71
CA CYS A 235 -20.15 -4.91 -12.89
C CYS A 235 -21.24 -5.64 -12.11
N HIS A 236 -21.98 -6.52 -12.78
CA HIS A 236 -23.00 -7.33 -12.13
C HIS A 236 -22.41 -8.23 -11.04
N ALA A 237 -21.33 -8.94 -11.33
CA ALA A 237 -20.65 -9.79 -10.37
C ALA A 237 -20.11 -8.98 -9.16
N ALA A 238 -19.53 -7.81 -9.40
CA ALA A 238 -19.06 -6.93 -8.33
C ALA A 238 -20.20 -6.44 -7.45
N LEU A 239 -21.36 -6.10 -8.03
CA LEU A 239 -22.54 -5.70 -7.26
C LEU A 239 -23.15 -6.86 -6.45
N CYS A 240 -22.93 -8.10 -6.84
CA CYS A 240 -23.32 -9.30 -6.08
C CYS A 240 -22.28 -9.70 -5.01
N HIS A 241 -21.10 -9.10 -5.02
CA HIS A 241 -19.99 -9.32 -4.09
C HIS A 241 -19.71 -8.06 -3.27
N SER A 242 -18.95 -8.16 -2.19
CA SER A 242 -18.47 -6.99 -1.44
C SER A 242 -17.22 -6.40 -2.09
N PHE A 243 -17.04 -5.08 -2.01
CA PHE A 243 -15.84 -4.39 -2.47
C PHE A 243 -15.63 -3.04 -1.76
N ALA A 244 -14.39 -2.58 -1.64
CA ALA A 244 -14.09 -1.22 -1.19
C ALA A 244 -14.28 -0.18 -2.29
N PHE A 245 -13.94 -0.53 -3.53
CA PHE A 245 -14.09 0.32 -4.72
C PHE A 245 -14.32 -0.53 -5.96
N ALA A 246 -15.20 -0.07 -6.86
CA ALA A 246 -15.31 -0.66 -8.20
C ALA A 246 -15.50 0.44 -9.23
N GLY A 247 -14.61 0.45 -10.22
CA GLY A 247 -14.62 1.46 -11.27
C GLY A 247 -14.51 0.85 -12.66
N VAL A 248 -15.21 1.48 -13.61
CA VAL A 248 -15.31 1.01 -15.00
C VAL A 248 -14.80 2.08 -15.96
N ILE A 249 -13.97 1.71 -16.90
CA ILE A 249 -13.63 2.60 -18.01
C ILE A 249 -14.83 2.72 -18.97
N GLY A 250 -15.22 3.93 -19.28
CA GLY A 250 -16.30 4.16 -20.22
C GLY A 250 -16.64 5.63 -20.43
N SER A 251 -17.55 5.88 -21.36
CA SER A 251 -18.17 7.18 -21.56
C SER A 251 -19.46 7.30 -20.76
N ALA A 252 -19.98 8.53 -20.61
CA ALA A 252 -21.30 8.76 -20.03
C ALA A 252 -22.41 7.97 -20.75
N THR A 253 -22.30 7.82 -22.06
CA THR A 253 -23.25 7.03 -22.87
C THR A 253 -23.17 5.53 -22.53
N LYS A 254 -21.97 4.98 -22.36
CA LYS A 254 -21.77 3.58 -21.93
C LYS A 254 -22.39 3.39 -20.55
N TRP A 255 -22.11 4.32 -19.64
CA TRP A 255 -22.62 4.25 -18.27
C TRP A 255 -24.14 4.28 -18.20
N ALA A 256 -24.81 5.18 -18.94
CA ALA A 256 -26.26 5.23 -19.01
C ALA A 256 -26.87 3.88 -19.45
N ARG A 257 -26.28 3.22 -20.44
CA ARG A 257 -26.69 1.88 -20.89
C ARG A 257 -26.43 0.81 -19.83
N PHE A 258 -25.32 0.87 -19.12
CA PHE A 258 -24.98 -0.07 -18.05
C PHE A 258 -25.96 0.04 -16.89
N ARG A 259 -26.27 1.27 -16.45
CA ARG A 259 -27.28 1.52 -15.40
C ARG A 259 -28.61 0.87 -15.73
N SER A 260 -29.11 1.08 -16.95
CA SER A 260 -30.38 0.47 -17.38
C SER A 260 -30.35 -1.06 -17.37
N ARG A 261 -29.25 -1.65 -17.88
CA ARG A 261 -29.09 -3.12 -17.93
C ARG A 261 -28.92 -3.73 -16.55
N LEU A 262 -28.15 -3.09 -15.66
CA LEU A 262 -27.97 -3.53 -14.27
C LEU A 262 -29.28 -3.45 -13.47
N ALA A 263 -30.09 -2.40 -13.69
CA ALA A 263 -31.43 -2.30 -13.11
C ALA A 263 -32.36 -3.43 -13.61
N ALA A 264 -32.29 -3.76 -14.90
CA ALA A 264 -33.03 -4.90 -15.46
C ALA A 264 -32.57 -6.27 -14.92
N LEU A 265 -31.32 -6.37 -14.42
CA LEU A 265 -30.80 -7.54 -13.70
C LEU A 265 -31.19 -7.56 -12.22
N GLY A 266 -32.02 -6.61 -11.75
CA GLY A 266 -32.56 -6.59 -10.40
C GLY A 266 -31.79 -5.74 -9.38
N HIS A 267 -30.73 -5.01 -9.79
CA HIS A 267 -30.01 -4.12 -8.88
C HIS A 267 -30.79 -2.82 -8.65
N ARG A 268 -30.88 -2.37 -7.39
CA ARG A 268 -31.43 -1.05 -7.04
C ARG A 268 -30.49 0.06 -7.51
N HIS A 269 -31.03 1.23 -7.82
CA HIS A 269 -30.25 2.36 -8.32
C HIS A 269 -29.17 2.82 -7.33
N GLU A 270 -29.49 2.82 -6.02
CA GLU A 270 -28.54 3.19 -4.96
C GLU A 270 -27.32 2.25 -4.94
N VAL A 271 -27.53 0.96 -5.22
CA VAL A 271 -26.47 -0.05 -5.30
C VAL A 271 -25.66 0.14 -6.59
N ILE A 272 -26.31 0.40 -7.72
CA ILE A 272 -25.63 0.67 -8.99
C ILE A 272 -24.74 1.91 -8.87
N ASP A 273 -25.18 2.95 -8.16
CA ASP A 273 -24.47 4.21 -7.97
C ASP A 273 -23.20 4.07 -7.07
N THR A 274 -23.00 2.91 -6.44
CA THR A 274 -21.74 2.59 -5.80
C THR A 274 -20.60 2.27 -6.78
N LEU A 275 -20.91 1.98 -8.05
CA LEU A 275 -19.93 1.85 -9.12
C LEU A 275 -19.52 3.22 -9.64
N THR A 276 -18.25 3.41 -9.89
CA THR A 276 -17.71 4.63 -10.50
C THR A 276 -17.54 4.45 -12.02
N CYS A 277 -18.20 5.26 -12.82
CA CYS A 277 -18.02 5.29 -14.28
C CYS A 277 -18.31 6.68 -14.83
N PRO A 278 -17.39 7.25 -15.62
CA PRO A 278 -16.04 6.74 -15.92
C PRO A 278 -15.11 6.77 -14.72
N ILE A 279 -14.14 5.85 -14.67
CA ILE A 279 -13.01 5.98 -13.75
C ILE A 279 -11.93 6.87 -14.37
N GLY A 280 -11.20 7.59 -13.51
CA GLY A 280 -10.18 8.55 -13.92
C GLY A 280 -10.78 9.89 -14.34
N ASP A 281 -9.93 10.74 -14.93
CA ASP A 281 -10.31 12.07 -15.40
C ASP A 281 -10.34 12.10 -16.93
N PRO A 282 -11.53 12.26 -17.56
CA PRO A 282 -11.67 12.34 -19.01
C PRO A 282 -10.92 13.51 -19.66
N ASN A 283 -10.62 14.58 -18.90
CA ASN A 283 -9.94 15.77 -19.40
C ASN A 283 -8.45 15.52 -19.68
N LEU A 284 -7.86 14.46 -19.12
CA LEU A 284 -6.46 14.09 -19.40
C LEU A 284 -6.25 13.49 -20.78
N GLY A 285 -7.34 13.19 -21.52
CA GLY A 285 -7.28 12.68 -22.88
C GLY A 285 -7.44 11.16 -22.97
N LYS A 286 -7.21 10.61 -24.19
CA LYS A 286 -7.51 9.20 -24.50
C LYS A 286 -6.28 8.31 -24.66
N HIS A 287 -5.08 8.86 -24.49
CA HIS A 287 -3.86 8.06 -24.53
C HIS A 287 -3.82 7.10 -23.35
N PRO A 288 -3.41 5.82 -23.51
CA PRO A 288 -3.41 4.84 -22.42
C PRO A 288 -2.72 5.31 -21.14
N GLN A 289 -1.57 6.00 -21.24
CA GLN A 289 -0.86 6.55 -20.10
C GLN A 289 -1.62 7.70 -19.42
N ALA A 290 -2.29 8.58 -20.20
CA ALA A 290 -3.09 9.65 -19.63
C ALA A 290 -4.31 9.11 -18.86
N ILE A 291 -4.97 8.09 -19.43
CA ILE A 291 -6.05 7.37 -18.73
C ILE A 291 -5.52 6.73 -17.43
N ALA A 292 -4.35 6.07 -17.50
CA ALA A 292 -3.73 5.44 -16.34
C ALA A 292 -3.43 6.45 -15.24
N VAL A 293 -2.89 7.63 -15.58
CA VAL A 293 -2.66 8.73 -14.61
C VAL A 293 -3.94 9.10 -13.87
N GLY A 294 -5.04 9.33 -14.62
CA GLY A 294 -6.33 9.69 -14.01
C GLY A 294 -6.89 8.60 -13.11
N VAL A 295 -6.85 7.34 -13.56
CA VAL A 295 -7.33 6.18 -12.79
C VAL A 295 -6.51 5.99 -11.51
N VAL A 296 -5.18 6.04 -11.61
CA VAL A 296 -4.28 5.87 -10.47
C VAL A 296 -4.44 7.02 -9.47
N ALA A 297 -4.51 8.27 -9.95
CA ALA A 297 -4.75 9.42 -9.08
C ALA A 297 -6.07 9.27 -8.31
N GLN A 298 -7.15 8.90 -8.97
CA GLN A 298 -8.44 8.66 -8.32
C GLN A 298 -8.37 7.51 -7.31
N LEU A 299 -7.73 6.40 -7.67
CA LEU A 299 -7.59 5.23 -6.80
C LEU A 299 -6.85 5.58 -5.49
N LEU A 300 -5.74 6.33 -5.61
CA LEU A 300 -4.92 6.73 -4.46
C LEU A 300 -5.55 7.83 -3.62
N SER A 301 -6.42 8.66 -4.20
CA SER A 301 -7.15 9.73 -3.49
C SER A 301 -8.44 9.24 -2.84
N SER A 302 -8.95 8.07 -3.23
CA SER A 302 -10.21 7.53 -2.70
C SER A 302 -9.99 7.00 -1.28
N PRO A 303 -10.72 7.52 -0.28
CA PRO A 303 -10.65 6.98 1.08
C PRO A 303 -11.11 5.51 1.08
N ASP A 304 -10.66 4.77 2.09
CA ASP A 304 -11.16 3.41 2.32
C ASP A 304 -12.60 3.47 2.87
N THR A 305 -13.58 3.30 1.98
CA THR A 305 -15.01 3.40 2.30
C THR A 305 -15.65 2.04 2.60
N SER A 306 -14.86 1.02 2.91
CA SER A 306 -15.35 -0.34 3.17
C SER A 306 -16.44 -0.41 4.25
N HIS A 307 -16.39 0.44 5.29
CA HIS A 307 -17.40 0.49 6.35
C HIS A 307 -18.73 1.14 5.94
N GLN A 308 -18.69 2.25 5.20
CA GLN A 308 -19.92 2.97 4.80
C GLN A 308 -20.76 2.20 3.78
N ARG A 309 -20.15 1.32 2.98
CA ARG A 309 -20.85 0.56 1.93
C ARG A 309 -21.56 -0.70 2.43
N ARG A 310 -21.18 -1.22 3.61
CA ARG A 310 -21.94 -2.32 4.25
C ARG A 310 -23.35 -1.91 4.65
N GLU A 311 -23.55 -0.65 5.08
CA GLU A 311 -24.88 -0.14 5.50
C GLU A 311 -25.84 0.05 4.32
N ILE A 312 -25.38 0.36 3.11
CA ILE A 312 -26.23 0.56 1.92
C ILE A 312 -26.73 -0.78 1.34
N ARG A 313 -26.03 -1.88 1.64
CA ARG A 313 -26.36 -3.22 1.13
C ARG A 313 -27.21 -4.07 2.09
N ALA A 314 -27.25 -3.71 3.36
CA ALA A 314 -28.12 -4.32 4.36
C ALA A 314 -29.55 -3.76 4.27
#